data_9a5c2dee54f73c595588fc9b216de652
#
_entry.id   9a5c2dee54f73c595588fc9b216de652
#
_cell.length_a   1.000
_cell.length_b   1.000
_cell.length_c   1.000
_cell.angle_alpha   90.00
_cell.angle_beta   90.00
_cell.angle_gamma   90.00
#
_symmetry.space_group_name_H-M   'P 1'
#
loop_
_entity.id
_entity.type
_entity.pdbx_description
1 polymer ?
#
loop_
_entity_poly.entity_id
_entity_poly.type
_entity_poly.pdbx_seq_one_letter_code
_entity_poly.pdbx_strand_id
1 'polypeptide(L)'
;IPMFQGYGLSEATPVISTNAPTKGNHRFGSSGRLVQPLDIKILDDEGRELPRGVKGEIVIKGENVMAGYWKNPESTADTVRDGWLHTGDMGYMGEDDFLYVLGRFKSLLISSDGEKYSPEGMEEAIVDKSPIIDQIMIYNNQSPYTIALVVASKENLNRILDQKGIKGEERYSEAAKMVGSEIANYRTGGVYANEFPDRWVPAVIALADEA
;
A
#
# COMPACT_ATOMS: atom_id res chain seq x y z
N ILE A 1 -20.77 -2.82 -13.37
CA ILE A 1 -19.67 -2.66 -14.36
C ILE A 1 -18.62 -3.68 -13.99
N PRO A 2 -18.18 -4.57 -14.91
CA PRO A 2 -17.08 -5.48 -14.62
C PRO A 2 -15.80 -4.67 -14.43
N MET A 3 -15.13 -4.87 -13.30
CA MET A 3 -13.81 -4.31 -13.02
C MET A 3 -12.75 -5.37 -13.26
N PHE A 4 -11.64 -4.97 -13.87
CA PHE A 4 -10.49 -5.81 -14.12
C PHE A 4 -9.32 -5.28 -13.32
N GLN A 5 -8.63 -6.14 -12.63
CA GLN A 5 -7.40 -5.81 -11.94
C GLN A 5 -6.23 -6.42 -12.71
N GLY A 6 -5.15 -5.67 -12.84
CA GLY A 6 -3.90 -6.12 -13.41
C GLY A 6 -2.74 -5.56 -12.60
N TYR A 7 -1.57 -6.13 -12.80
CA TYR A 7 -0.32 -5.65 -12.23
C TYR A 7 0.73 -5.53 -13.31
N GLY A 8 1.52 -4.49 -13.21
CA GLY A 8 2.63 -4.23 -14.10
C GLY A 8 3.37 -2.96 -13.77
N LEU A 9 4.49 -2.75 -14.45
CA LEU A 9 5.36 -1.58 -14.32
C LEU A 9 6.01 -1.26 -15.66
N SER A 10 6.48 -0.03 -15.84
CA SER A 10 7.10 0.44 -17.09
C SER A 10 8.30 -0.42 -17.50
N GLU A 11 9.04 -0.91 -16.54
CA GLU A 11 10.20 -1.80 -16.71
C GLU A 11 9.82 -3.20 -17.24
N ALA A 12 8.53 -3.54 -17.26
CA ALA A 12 8.00 -4.83 -17.73
C ALA A 12 7.02 -4.68 -18.93
N THR A 13 6.97 -3.57 -19.63
CA THR A 13 6.32 -3.26 -20.93
C THR A 13 4.83 -3.64 -21.05
N PRO A 14 3.89 -3.09 -20.32
CA PRO A 14 3.86 -2.81 -18.90
C PRO A 14 3.22 -3.92 -18.05
N VAL A 15 2.62 -4.97 -18.68
CA VAL A 15 1.73 -5.93 -18.01
C VAL A 15 2.47 -7.20 -17.57
N ILE A 16 2.36 -7.54 -16.30
CA ILE A 16 2.88 -8.77 -15.69
C ILE A 16 1.76 -9.78 -15.45
N SER A 17 0.64 -9.33 -14.89
CA SER A 17 -0.50 -10.21 -14.62
C SER A 17 -1.84 -9.51 -14.89
N THR A 18 -2.88 -10.30 -15.13
CA THR A 18 -4.24 -9.79 -15.34
C THR A 18 -5.28 -10.72 -14.73
N ASN A 19 -6.25 -10.13 -14.05
CA ASN A 19 -7.38 -10.81 -13.44
C ASN A 19 -8.57 -10.74 -14.40
N ALA A 20 -8.58 -11.63 -15.40
CA ALA A 20 -9.57 -11.61 -16.46
C ALA A 20 -10.96 -12.05 -15.94
N PRO A 21 -12.08 -11.43 -16.39
CA PRO A 21 -13.44 -11.71 -15.91
C PRO A 21 -14.04 -12.98 -16.53
N THR A 22 -13.21 -13.93 -16.91
CA THR A 22 -13.63 -15.21 -17.47
C THR A 22 -13.65 -16.27 -16.39
N LYS A 23 -14.56 -17.24 -16.53
CA LYS A 23 -14.71 -18.32 -15.55
C LYS A 23 -13.37 -19.05 -15.33
N GLY A 24 -12.92 -19.11 -14.09
CA GLY A 24 -11.65 -19.74 -13.69
C GLY A 24 -10.42 -18.82 -13.77
N ASN A 25 -10.53 -17.63 -14.40
CA ASN A 25 -9.42 -16.66 -14.50
C ASN A 25 -9.62 -15.40 -13.67
N HIS A 26 -10.48 -15.47 -12.67
CA HIS A 26 -10.76 -14.37 -11.76
C HIS A 26 -10.68 -14.81 -10.30
N ARG A 27 -9.98 -14.01 -9.47
CA ARG A 27 -9.89 -14.16 -8.02
C ARG A 27 -9.94 -12.78 -7.37
N PHE A 28 -10.86 -12.59 -6.46
CA PHE A 28 -10.93 -11.36 -5.67
C PHE A 28 -9.65 -11.18 -4.84
N GLY A 29 -9.14 -9.95 -4.77
CA GLY A 29 -7.93 -9.61 -4.03
C GLY A 29 -6.62 -9.99 -4.71
N SER A 30 -6.65 -10.68 -5.88
CA SER A 30 -5.46 -10.97 -6.67
C SER A 30 -5.28 -9.98 -7.82
N SER A 31 -4.05 -9.83 -8.28
CA SER A 31 -3.72 -9.11 -9.52
C SER A 31 -3.82 -10.00 -10.76
N GLY A 32 -4.26 -11.25 -10.60
CA GLY A 32 -4.54 -12.18 -11.68
C GLY A 32 -3.42 -13.17 -11.97
N ARG A 33 -3.54 -13.83 -13.13
CA ARG A 33 -2.53 -14.78 -13.63
C ARG A 33 -1.50 -14.08 -14.49
N LEU A 34 -0.30 -14.62 -14.55
CA LEU A 34 0.79 -14.11 -15.39
C LEU A 34 0.39 -14.10 -16.86
N VAL A 35 0.79 -13.05 -17.56
CA VAL A 35 0.77 -13.03 -19.02
C VAL A 35 1.98 -13.83 -19.54
N GLN A 36 1.75 -14.62 -20.58
CA GLN A 36 2.80 -15.49 -21.14
C GLN A 36 3.52 -14.81 -22.33
N PRO A 37 4.81 -15.07 -22.56
CA PRO A 37 5.73 -15.89 -21.75
C PRO A 37 6.45 -15.03 -20.69
N LEU A 38 6.31 -15.40 -19.43
CA LEU A 38 6.93 -14.71 -18.31
C LEU A 38 7.23 -15.70 -17.17
N ASP A 39 8.44 -15.68 -16.65
CA ASP A 39 8.83 -16.39 -15.44
C ASP A 39 8.75 -15.45 -14.23
N ILE A 40 8.35 -15.99 -13.08
CA ILE A 40 8.24 -15.25 -11.81
C ILE A 40 8.87 -16.06 -10.69
N LYS A 41 9.48 -15.35 -9.75
CA LYS A 41 9.90 -15.86 -8.45
C LYS A 41 9.46 -14.89 -7.36
N ILE A 42 9.29 -15.42 -6.17
CA ILE A 42 9.12 -14.63 -4.95
C ILE A 42 10.36 -14.88 -4.11
N LEU A 43 11.09 -13.81 -3.76
CA LEU A 43 12.36 -13.90 -3.04
C LEU A 43 12.27 -13.33 -1.64
N ASP A 44 13.02 -13.93 -0.70
CA ASP A 44 13.25 -13.33 0.62
C ASP A 44 14.33 -12.24 0.59
N ASP A 45 14.62 -11.64 1.75
CA ASP A 45 15.62 -10.57 1.91
C ASP A 45 17.06 -11.04 1.59
N GLU A 46 17.33 -12.36 1.61
CA GLU A 46 18.60 -12.99 1.26
C GLU A 46 18.65 -13.46 -0.21
N GLY A 47 17.59 -13.20 -0.99
CA GLY A 47 17.49 -13.57 -2.40
C GLY A 47 17.17 -15.05 -2.66
N ARG A 48 16.70 -15.80 -1.66
CA ARG A 48 16.27 -17.21 -1.81
C ARG A 48 14.82 -17.26 -2.27
N GLU A 49 14.54 -18.17 -3.18
CA GLU A 49 13.18 -18.38 -3.68
C GLU A 49 12.27 -18.96 -2.60
N LEU A 50 11.11 -18.34 -2.42
CA LEU A 50 10.10 -18.71 -1.44
C LEU A 50 9.02 -19.60 -2.04
N PRO A 51 8.45 -20.53 -1.26
CA PRO A 51 7.33 -21.35 -1.70
C PRO A 51 6.04 -20.53 -1.89
N ARG A 52 5.06 -21.12 -2.56
CA ARG A 52 3.73 -20.52 -2.76
C ARG A 52 3.10 -20.13 -1.42
N GLY A 53 2.31 -19.06 -1.41
CA GLY A 53 1.65 -18.51 -0.23
C GLY A 53 2.56 -17.70 0.70
N VAL A 54 3.89 -17.75 0.52
CA VAL A 54 4.84 -16.98 1.34
C VAL A 54 5.15 -15.66 0.67
N LYS A 55 5.12 -14.57 1.44
CA LYS A 55 5.31 -13.19 1.00
C LYS A 55 6.79 -12.87 0.82
N GLY A 56 7.15 -12.23 -0.29
CA GLY A 56 8.51 -11.77 -0.57
C GLY A 56 8.54 -10.80 -1.74
N GLU A 57 9.73 -10.42 -2.19
CA GLU A 57 9.91 -9.57 -3.38
C GLU A 57 9.49 -10.31 -4.64
N ILE A 58 8.67 -9.67 -5.47
CA ILE A 58 8.31 -10.17 -6.80
C ILE A 58 9.48 -9.89 -7.74
N VAL A 59 10.04 -10.94 -8.34
CA VAL A 59 11.04 -10.80 -9.42
C VAL A 59 10.56 -11.55 -10.66
N ILE A 60 10.80 -10.96 -11.84
CA ILE A 60 10.32 -11.51 -13.10
C ILE A 60 11.44 -11.58 -14.15
N LYS A 61 11.27 -12.52 -15.08
CA LYS A 61 12.13 -12.68 -16.23
C LYS A 61 11.30 -13.01 -17.46
N GLY A 62 11.55 -12.30 -18.56
CA GLY A 62 10.83 -12.51 -19.81
C GLY A 62 11.24 -11.49 -20.86
N GLU A 63 10.72 -11.66 -22.07
CA GLU A 63 10.99 -10.77 -23.20
C GLU A 63 10.40 -9.36 -23.02
N ASN A 64 9.46 -9.21 -22.09
CA ASN A 64 8.84 -7.94 -21.73
C ASN A 64 9.68 -7.11 -20.74
N VAL A 65 10.75 -7.67 -20.18
CA VAL A 65 11.66 -6.94 -19.28
C VAL A 65 12.50 -5.95 -20.09
N MET A 66 12.60 -4.72 -19.60
CA MET A 66 13.38 -3.65 -20.23
C MET A 66 14.84 -4.03 -20.44
N ALA A 67 15.47 -3.46 -21.45
CA ALA A 67 16.92 -3.57 -21.65
C ALA A 67 17.74 -2.78 -20.61
N GLY A 68 17.14 -1.77 -19.98
CA GLY A 68 17.76 -0.94 -18.94
C GLY A 68 17.28 0.51 -18.97
N TYR A 69 17.73 1.27 -17.99
CA TYR A 69 17.47 2.71 -17.92
C TYR A 69 18.42 3.49 -18.84
N TRP A 70 17.87 4.46 -19.55
CA TRP A 70 18.65 5.29 -20.47
C TRP A 70 19.76 6.06 -19.74
N LYS A 71 21.00 5.87 -20.20
CA LYS A 71 22.20 6.49 -19.63
C LYS A 71 22.38 6.30 -18.11
N ASN A 72 21.80 5.26 -17.54
CA ASN A 72 21.91 4.94 -16.13
C ASN A 72 22.23 3.44 -15.91
N PRO A 73 23.47 3.02 -16.20
CA PRO A 73 23.87 1.62 -16.06
C PRO A 73 23.88 1.15 -14.60
N GLU A 74 24.15 2.03 -13.64
CA GLU A 74 24.17 1.71 -12.22
C GLU A 74 22.76 1.29 -11.75
N SER A 75 21.75 2.14 -11.95
CA SER A 75 20.36 1.77 -11.62
C SER A 75 19.87 0.57 -12.42
N THR A 76 20.35 0.37 -13.65
CA THR A 76 20.02 -0.82 -14.44
C THR A 76 20.56 -2.09 -13.77
N ALA A 77 21.82 -2.09 -13.35
CA ALA A 77 22.45 -3.23 -12.68
C ALA A 77 21.82 -3.54 -11.32
N ASP A 78 21.34 -2.51 -10.60
CA ASP A 78 20.63 -2.67 -9.35
C ASP A 78 19.22 -3.26 -9.53
N THR A 79 18.59 -2.96 -10.66
CA THR A 79 17.19 -3.35 -10.92
C THR A 79 17.09 -4.66 -11.70
N VAL A 80 18.01 -4.91 -12.65
CA VAL A 80 18.04 -6.15 -13.45
C VAL A 80 19.31 -6.94 -13.13
N ARG A 81 19.17 -8.07 -12.43
CA ARG A 81 20.27 -8.92 -11.96
C ARG A 81 20.12 -10.31 -12.59
N ASP A 82 21.13 -10.76 -13.30
CA ASP A 82 21.13 -12.07 -13.98
C ASP A 82 19.92 -12.30 -14.90
N GLY A 83 19.41 -11.20 -15.49
CA GLY A 83 18.22 -11.20 -16.35
C GLY A 83 16.90 -11.25 -15.59
N TRP A 84 16.90 -11.14 -14.27
CA TRP A 84 15.71 -11.00 -13.43
C TRP A 84 15.50 -9.53 -13.06
N LEU A 85 14.31 -9.02 -13.34
CA LEU A 85 13.87 -7.69 -12.91
C LEU A 85 13.39 -7.77 -11.46
N HIS A 86 14.07 -7.08 -10.57
CA HIS A 86 13.66 -6.83 -9.19
C HIS A 86 12.63 -5.70 -9.19
N THR A 87 11.37 -6.03 -8.98
CA THR A 87 10.29 -5.05 -9.12
C THR A 87 10.23 -4.05 -7.97
N GLY A 88 10.79 -4.41 -6.83
CA GLY A 88 10.66 -3.67 -5.57
C GLY A 88 9.25 -3.74 -4.99
N ASP A 89 8.39 -4.61 -5.52
CA ASP A 89 7.04 -4.86 -5.02
C ASP A 89 7.01 -6.16 -4.23
N MET A 90 6.26 -6.18 -3.13
CA MET A 90 6.00 -7.37 -2.34
C MET A 90 4.74 -8.07 -2.78
N GLY A 91 4.79 -9.39 -2.80
CA GLY A 91 3.64 -10.22 -3.13
C GLY A 91 3.88 -11.69 -2.84
N TYR A 92 2.97 -12.53 -3.31
CA TYR A 92 3.10 -13.97 -3.27
C TYR A 92 2.32 -14.63 -4.41
N MET A 93 2.74 -15.82 -4.81
CA MET A 93 1.97 -16.68 -5.70
C MET A 93 1.04 -17.56 -4.89
N GLY A 94 -0.25 -17.53 -5.20
CA GLY A 94 -1.22 -18.45 -4.62
C GLY A 94 -1.04 -19.89 -5.15
N GLU A 95 -1.59 -20.87 -4.45
CA GLU A 95 -1.61 -22.28 -4.86
C GLU A 95 -2.36 -22.52 -6.19
N ASP A 96 -3.22 -21.58 -6.55
CA ASP A 96 -4.06 -21.59 -7.76
C ASP A 96 -3.46 -20.78 -8.94
N ASP A 97 -2.17 -20.44 -8.88
CA ASP A 97 -1.42 -19.66 -9.88
C ASP A 97 -1.88 -18.20 -10.06
N PHE A 98 -2.51 -17.63 -9.03
CA PHE A 98 -2.80 -16.19 -9.01
C PHE A 98 -1.73 -15.43 -8.25
N LEU A 99 -1.34 -14.26 -8.80
CA LEU A 99 -0.42 -13.34 -8.15
C LEU A 99 -1.19 -12.39 -7.23
N TYR A 100 -0.70 -12.23 -6.01
CA TYR A 100 -1.20 -11.27 -5.03
C TYR A 100 -0.12 -10.24 -4.76
N VAL A 101 -0.35 -9.00 -5.18
CA VAL A 101 0.54 -7.86 -4.94
C VAL A 101 0.08 -7.14 -3.69
N LEU A 102 1.01 -6.88 -2.77
CA LEU A 102 0.73 -6.35 -1.44
C LEU A 102 1.18 -4.89 -1.25
N GLY A 103 1.98 -4.37 -2.18
CA GLY A 103 2.51 -3.01 -2.15
C GLY A 103 4.02 -2.93 -2.37
N ARG A 104 4.59 -1.72 -2.26
CA ARG A 104 6.02 -1.49 -2.45
C ARG A 104 6.84 -2.02 -1.28
N PHE A 105 7.91 -2.77 -1.57
CA PHE A 105 8.78 -3.33 -0.54
C PHE A 105 9.40 -2.25 0.36
N LYS A 106 9.82 -1.11 -0.23
CA LYS A 106 10.38 0.03 0.49
C LYS A 106 9.36 0.86 1.28
N SER A 107 8.07 0.74 0.94
CA SER A 107 6.98 1.44 1.62
C SER A 107 6.34 0.61 2.72
N LEU A 108 6.78 -0.64 2.90
CA LEU A 108 6.24 -1.48 3.95
C LEU A 108 6.58 -0.95 5.32
N LEU A 109 5.59 -0.95 6.17
CA LEU A 109 5.73 -0.68 7.57
C LEU A 109 6.09 -1.97 8.31
N ILE A 110 6.83 -1.84 9.39
CA ILE A 110 7.22 -2.96 10.23
C ILE A 110 6.64 -2.71 11.62
N SER A 111 5.72 -3.57 12.05
CA SER A 111 5.20 -3.50 13.41
C SER A 111 6.20 -4.01 14.45
N SER A 112 5.93 -3.79 15.74
CA SER A 112 6.84 -4.15 16.84
C SER A 112 7.14 -5.66 16.94
N ASP A 113 6.28 -6.50 16.39
CA ASP A 113 6.45 -7.96 16.29
C ASP A 113 7.18 -8.41 15.02
N GLY A 114 7.62 -7.46 14.17
CA GLY A 114 8.34 -7.73 12.93
C GLY A 114 7.43 -7.99 11.73
N GLU A 115 6.09 -7.94 11.89
CA GLU A 115 5.18 -8.11 10.76
C GLU A 115 5.33 -6.96 9.76
N LYS A 116 5.51 -7.31 8.48
CA LYS A 116 5.56 -6.35 7.37
C LYS A 116 4.16 -6.18 6.77
N TYR A 117 3.70 -4.94 6.62
CA TYR A 117 2.39 -4.62 6.04
C TYR A 117 2.44 -3.36 5.18
N SER A 118 1.57 -3.28 4.16
CA SER A 118 1.44 -2.07 3.34
C SER A 118 0.55 -1.04 4.03
N PRO A 119 0.94 0.23 4.11
CA PRO A 119 0.07 1.30 4.60
C PRO A 119 -1.03 1.67 3.59
N GLU A 120 -0.81 1.46 2.29
CA GLU A 120 -1.63 1.99 1.19
C GLU A 120 -3.13 1.68 1.36
N GLY A 121 -3.49 0.42 1.63
CA GLY A 121 -4.89 0.05 1.79
C GLY A 121 -5.59 0.71 2.99
N MET A 122 -4.86 1.00 4.06
CA MET A 122 -5.40 1.72 5.22
C MET A 122 -5.47 3.23 4.93
N GLU A 123 -4.46 3.79 4.29
CA GLU A 123 -4.43 5.20 3.88
C GLU A 123 -5.60 5.51 2.96
N GLU A 124 -5.83 4.70 1.92
CA GLU A 124 -6.97 4.81 1.01
C GLU A 124 -8.31 4.68 1.76
N ALA A 125 -8.46 3.66 2.61
CA ALA A 125 -9.71 3.44 3.33
C ALA A 125 -10.06 4.60 4.28
N ILE A 126 -9.07 5.21 4.93
CA ILE A 126 -9.26 6.37 5.82
C ILE A 126 -9.67 7.60 5.01
N VAL A 127 -9.00 7.88 3.89
CA VAL A 127 -9.32 9.02 3.02
C VAL A 127 -10.70 8.88 2.40
N ASP A 128 -11.01 7.71 1.85
CA ASP A 128 -12.29 7.47 1.17
C ASP A 128 -13.51 7.61 2.08
N LYS A 129 -13.38 7.29 3.37
CA LYS A 129 -14.49 7.29 4.32
C LYS A 129 -14.58 8.54 5.18
N SER A 130 -13.54 9.37 5.21
CA SER A 130 -13.50 10.59 6.01
C SER A 130 -13.74 11.84 5.17
N PRO A 131 -14.74 12.66 5.49
CA PRO A 131 -14.98 13.92 4.79
C PRO A 131 -13.99 15.02 5.18
N ILE A 132 -13.15 14.80 6.18
CA ILE A 132 -12.23 15.82 6.75
C ILE A 132 -10.75 15.47 6.61
N ILE A 133 -10.42 14.36 5.92
CA ILE A 133 -9.05 13.96 5.64
C ILE A 133 -8.86 13.92 4.12
N ASP A 134 -7.97 14.77 3.60
CA ASP A 134 -7.63 14.80 2.17
C ASP A 134 -6.48 13.87 1.84
N GLN A 135 -5.46 13.78 2.74
CA GLN A 135 -4.33 12.88 2.58
C GLN A 135 -3.85 12.37 3.95
N ILE A 136 -3.29 11.18 3.96
CA ILE A 136 -2.68 10.59 5.15
C ILE A 136 -1.43 9.83 4.74
N MET A 137 -0.38 9.92 5.54
CA MET A 137 0.82 9.11 5.44
C MET A 137 1.02 8.39 6.77
N ILE A 138 0.99 7.07 6.73
CA ILE A 138 1.16 6.21 7.90
C ILE A 138 2.61 5.75 7.98
N TYR A 139 3.18 5.73 9.20
CA TYR A 139 4.54 5.30 9.42
C TYR A 139 4.67 4.44 10.68
N ASN A 140 5.41 3.34 10.53
CA ASN A 140 5.90 2.53 11.63
C ASN A 140 7.19 1.83 11.20
N ASN A 141 8.18 1.78 12.08
CA ASN A 141 9.40 1.01 11.89
C ASN A 141 9.80 0.38 13.23
N GLN A 142 9.24 -0.81 13.49
CA GLN A 142 9.44 -1.59 14.72
C GLN A 142 9.10 -0.83 16.02
N SER A 143 8.31 0.25 15.88
CA SER A 143 7.85 1.02 17.03
C SER A 143 6.64 0.37 17.70
N PRO A 144 6.42 0.56 19.02
CA PRO A 144 5.28 -0.03 19.72
C PRO A 144 3.93 0.54 19.26
N TYR A 145 3.92 1.63 18.50
CA TYR A 145 2.73 2.25 17.93
C TYR A 145 2.98 2.83 16.56
N THR A 146 1.95 2.84 15.75
CA THR A 146 1.92 3.47 14.43
C THR A 146 1.58 4.95 14.58
N ILE A 147 2.19 5.80 13.76
CA ILE A 147 1.93 7.24 13.70
C ILE A 147 1.40 7.62 12.32
N ALA A 148 0.75 8.79 12.21
CA ALA A 148 0.35 9.34 10.93
C ALA A 148 0.58 10.84 10.83
N LEU A 149 0.96 11.28 9.63
CA LEU A 149 0.91 12.67 9.20
C LEU A 149 -0.33 12.84 8.33
N VAL A 150 -1.16 13.83 8.65
CA VAL A 150 -2.48 14.01 8.03
C VAL A 150 -2.62 15.41 7.46
N VAL A 151 -2.98 15.50 6.19
CA VAL A 151 -3.47 16.74 5.57
C VAL A 151 -4.99 16.73 5.67
N ALA A 152 -5.52 17.63 6.47
CA ALA A 152 -6.95 17.75 6.68
C ALA A 152 -7.61 18.61 5.61
N SER A 153 -8.84 18.30 5.25
CA SER A 153 -9.67 19.13 4.35
C SER A 153 -9.96 20.47 5.00
N LYS A 154 -9.21 21.51 4.60
CA LYS A 154 -9.34 22.86 5.17
C LYS A 154 -10.74 23.40 5.06
N GLU A 155 -11.41 23.17 3.92
CA GLU A 155 -12.78 23.65 3.67
C GLU A 155 -13.78 23.00 4.62
N ASN A 156 -13.80 21.67 4.65
CA ASN A 156 -14.74 20.92 5.46
C ASN A 156 -14.51 21.12 6.96
N LEU A 157 -13.23 21.09 7.37
CA LEU A 157 -12.86 21.28 8.77
C LEU A 157 -13.22 22.67 9.28
N ASN A 158 -12.91 23.72 8.53
CA ASN A 158 -13.26 25.09 8.88
C ASN A 158 -14.75 25.27 8.99
N ARG A 159 -15.53 24.74 8.04
CA ARG A 159 -17.01 24.78 8.10
C ARG A 159 -17.55 24.18 9.40
N ILE A 160 -17.02 23.01 9.81
CA ILE A 160 -17.48 22.35 11.05
C ILE A 160 -17.05 23.15 12.29
N LEU A 161 -15.83 23.65 12.34
CA LEU A 161 -15.31 24.45 13.44
C LEU A 161 -16.08 25.76 13.61
N ASP A 162 -16.44 26.42 12.50
CA ASP A 162 -17.27 27.63 12.50
C ASP A 162 -18.69 27.35 13.00
N GLN A 163 -19.30 26.23 12.59
CA GLN A 163 -20.61 25.82 13.09
C GLN A 163 -20.61 25.52 14.61
N LYS A 164 -19.49 25.01 15.11
CA LYS A 164 -19.28 24.77 16.55
C LYS A 164 -18.88 26.04 17.31
N GLY A 165 -18.64 27.17 16.63
CA GLY A 165 -18.23 28.45 17.23
C GLY A 165 -16.80 28.47 17.76
N ILE A 166 -15.94 27.55 17.34
CA ILE A 166 -14.56 27.40 17.82
C ILE A 166 -13.66 28.41 17.10
N LYS A 167 -12.92 29.21 17.89
CA LYS A 167 -12.10 30.33 17.38
C LYS A 167 -10.68 30.29 17.96
N GLY A 168 -9.76 31.00 17.31
CA GLY A 168 -8.38 31.23 17.79
C GLY A 168 -7.57 29.93 17.91
N GLU A 169 -6.74 29.83 18.93
CA GLU A 169 -5.80 28.73 19.14
C GLU A 169 -6.47 27.36 19.40
N GLU A 170 -7.73 27.37 19.85
CA GLU A 170 -8.48 26.14 20.09
C GLU A 170 -8.79 25.37 18.80
N ARG A 171 -8.80 26.06 17.63
CA ARG A 171 -9.14 25.44 16.34
C ARG A 171 -8.19 24.29 16.01
N TYR A 172 -6.89 24.45 16.18
CA TYR A 172 -5.93 23.38 15.89
C TYR A 172 -6.15 22.15 16.77
N SER A 173 -6.29 22.38 18.07
CA SER A 173 -6.53 21.28 19.03
C SER A 173 -7.82 20.52 18.73
N GLU A 174 -8.89 21.24 18.38
CA GLU A 174 -10.17 20.60 18.08
C GLU A 174 -10.14 19.89 16.71
N ALA A 175 -9.46 20.48 15.72
CA ALA A 175 -9.21 19.85 14.44
C ALA A 175 -8.46 18.51 14.61
N ALA A 176 -7.39 18.50 15.41
CA ALA A 176 -6.62 17.30 15.69
C ALA A 176 -7.46 16.21 16.40
N LYS A 177 -8.33 16.61 17.33
CA LYS A 177 -9.28 15.68 17.97
C LYS A 177 -10.26 15.08 16.99
N MET A 178 -10.82 15.91 16.10
CA MET A 178 -11.78 15.43 15.08
C MET A 178 -11.12 14.43 14.13
N VAL A 179 -9.96 14.76 13.59
CA VAL A 179 -9.19 13.87 12.72
C VAL A 179 -8.81 12.57 13.46
N GLY A 180 -8.37 12.69 14.72
CA GLY A 180 -8.07 11.53 15.56
C GLY A 180 -9.29 10.62 15.78
N SER A 181 -10.48 11.21 15.90
CA SER A 181 -11.73 10.45 16.04
C SER A 181 -12.10 9.68 14.77
N GLU A 182 -11.87 10.26 13.58
CA GLU A 182 -12.06 9.55 12.30
C GLU A 182 -11.16 8.32 12.22
N ILE A 183 -9.88 8.47 12.53
CA ILE A 183 -8.92 7.36 12.53
C ILE A 183 -9.26 6.33 13.61
N ALA A 184 -9.74 6.77 14.78
CA ALA A 184 -10.13 5.88 15.88
C ALA A 184 -11.31 4.97 15.51
N ASN A 185 -12.13 5.30 14.49
CA ASN A 185 -13.18 4.44 13.99
C ASN A 185 -12.67 3.08 13.47
N TYR A 186 -11.39 2.96 13.14
CA TYR A 186 -10.74 1.70 12.71
C TYR A 186 -10.20 0.87 13.88
N ARG A 187 -10.23 1.38 15.11
CA ARG A 187 -9.82 0.66 16.31
C ARG A 187 -10.94 -0.16 16.91
N THR A 188 -10.60 -1.05 17.83
CA THR A 188 -11.55 -1.85 18.61
C THR A 188 -12.66 -0.97 19.21
N GLY A 189 -13.91 -1.29 18.90
CA GLY A 189 -15.09 -0.52 19.29
C GLY A 189 -15.53 0.57 18.31
N GLY A 190 -14.75 0.87 17.28
CA GLY A 190 -15.11 1.79 16.22
C GLY A 190 -15.94 1.14 15.10
N VAL A 191 -16.47 1.96 14.21
CA VAL A 191 -17.38 1.53 13.12
C VAL A 191 -16.68 0.58 12.14
N TYR A 192 -15.38 0.72 11.94
CA TYR A 192 -14.54 -0.03 10.99
C TYR A 192 -13.53 -0.95 11.69
N ALA A 193 -13.78 -1.33 12.93
CA ALA A 193 -12.84 -2.03 13.82
C ALA A 193 -12.26 -3.35 13.28
N ASN A 194 -12.89 -3.98 12.28
CA ASN A 194 -12.45 -5.26 11.75
C ASN A 194 -11.78 -5.16 10.38
N GLU A 195 -11.55 -3.95 9.87
CA GLU A 195 -10.93 -3.77 8.55
C GLU A 195 -9.42 -3.95 8.60
N PHE A 196 -8.78 -3.52 9.70
CA PHE A 196 -7.35 -3.62 9.90
C PHE A 196 -7.02 -4.08 11.34
N PRO A 197 -5.88 -4.73 11.58
CA PRO A 197 -5.38 -5.01 12.92
C PRO A 197 -5.19 -3.72 13.73
N ASP A 198 -5.65 -3.67 14.97
CA ASP A 198 -5.56 -2.49 15.85
C ASP A 198 -4.14 -1.89 15.93
N ARG A 199 -3.10 -2.74 15.92
CA ARG A 199 -1.69 -2.32 15.99
C ARG A 199 -1.20 -1.56 14.76
N TRP A 200 -1.89 -1.70 13.63
CA TRP A 200 -1.56 -0.96 12.40
C TRP A 200 -2.19 0.44 12.40
N VAL A 201 -3.33 0.61 13.08
CA VAL A 201 -4.05 1.88 13.12
C VAL A 201 -3.24 2.93 13.88
N PRO A 202 -3.03 4.15 13.32
CA PRO A 202 -2.25 5.19 13.96
C PRO A 202 -2.74 5.56 15.36
N ALA A 203 -1.83 5.53 16.33
CA ALA A 203 -2.11 5.90 17.73
C ALA A 203 -1.83 7.38 17.99
N VAL A 204 -0.92 7.97 17.21
CA VAL A 204 -0.52 9.38 17.30
C VAL A 204 -0.63 9.97 15.90
N ILE A 205 -1.19 11.15 15.82
CA ILE A 205 -1.31 11.91 14.57
C ILE A 205 -0.66 13.28 14.70
N ALA A 206 -0.15 13.80 13.58
CA ALA A 206 0.21 15.19 13.41
C ALA A 206 -0.53 15.75 12.20
N LEU A 207 -1.03 16.99 12.30
CA LEU A 207 -1.62 17.69 11.16
C LEU A 207 -0.51 18.44 10.41
N ALA A 208 -0.48 18.29 9.09
CA ALA A 208 0.33 19.08 8.19
C ALA A 208 -0.51 20.17 7.54
N ASP A 209 0.11 21.31 7.25
CA ASP A 209 -0.58 22.43 6.60
C ASP A 209 -0.78 22.21 5.09
N GLU A 210 0.15 21.49 4.43
CA GLU A 210 0.12 21.10 3.02
C GLU A 210 0.95 19.82 2.82
N ALA A 211 0.67 19.08 1.72
CA ALA A 211 1.40 17.88 1.33
C ALA A 211 2.67 18.23 0.57
#